data_117db6ea73d3d445023ca8c038259ca6
#
_entry.id   117db6ea73d3d445023ca8c038259ca6
#
_cell.length_a   1.000
_cell.length_b   1.000
_cell.length_c   1.000
_cell.angle_alpha   90.00
_cell.angle_beta   90.00
_cell.angle_gamma   90.00
#
_symmetry.space_group_name_H-M   'P 1'
#
loop_
_entity.id
_entity.type
_entity.pdbx_description
1 polymer ?
#
loop_
_entity_poly.entity_id
_entity_poly.type
_entity_poly.pdbx_seq_one_letter_code
_entity_poly.pdbx_strand_id
1 'polypeptide(L)'
;MTIKDPLLDLNIVTETSGFYQGFSKFVTVGSKISIGALILWAVTQPETAGQVLKAVRSSIDSNTGPWYMYVMAFYILVCFGLAIWPATGKIRLGGEGSSPEFSNFSWFSMMFGAGIGIGMLTYATGEPIYHFSNNPDVIMGNATASSADNVRAAMKWSFLHWGFSAWGCYAIVGLALAFFSYSRGLPLTIRSGLTPLFGRALEGPLGHIVDIVSVIATILGVSVTLGYGVSQFASGVYNITGMGWLMDVDGDPTKIAMI
;
A
#
# COMPACT_ATOMS: atom_id res chain seq x y z
N MET A 1 9.78 -21.44 21.93
CA MET A 1 10.00 -20.06 22.46
C MET A 1 8.65 -19.56 22.90
N THR A 2 8.45 -19.37 24.20
CA THR A 2 7.23 -18.70 24.68
C THR A 2 7.14 -17.31 24.07
N ILE A 3 5.94 -16.88 23.71
CA ILE A 3 5.71 -15.49 23.29
C ILE A 3 6.28 -14.62 24.40
N LYS A 4 7.23 -13.74 24.06
CA LYS A 4 7.77 -12.80 25.05
C LYS A 4 6.72 -11.71 25.29
N ASP A 5 6.56 -11.32 26.53
CA ASP A 5 5.71 -10.21 26.87
C ASP A 5 6.06 -8.97 26.02
N PRO A 6 5.07 -8.15 25.63
CA PRO A 6 5.33 -6.93 24.91
C PRO A 6 6.27 -6.03 25.70
N LEU A 7 7.14 -5.31 25.00
CA LEU A 7 8.02 -4.31 25.62
C LEU A 7 7.20 -3.24 26.37
N LEU A 8 6.03 -2.99 25.87
CA LEU A 8 5.02 -2.13 26.46
C LEU A 8 3.65 -2.64 26.01
N ASP A 9 2.77 -2.89 26.95
CA ASP A 9 1.37 -3.21 26.63
C ASP A 9 0.66 -1.95 26.11
N LEU A 10 -0.14 -2.12 25.04
CA LEU A 10 -0.97 -1.07 24.47
C LEU A 10 -2.43 -1.30 24.83
N ASN A 11 -2.94 -0.48 25.71
CA ASN A 11 -4.36 -0.52 26.06
C ASN A 11 -5.21 0.17 24.99
N ILE A 12 -5.64 -0.60 23.97
CA ILE A 12 -6.54 -0.12 22.92
C ILE A 12 -7.96 -0.47 23.33
N VAL A 13 -8.75 0.55 23.63
CA VAL A 13 -10.15 0.39 24.00
C VAL A 13 -10.95 -0.05 22.75
N THR A 14 -11.59 -1.22 22.86
CA THR A 14 -12.51 -1.75 21.85
C THR A 14 -13.89 -1.95 22.45
N GLU A 15 -14.94 -1.86 21.64
CA GLU A 15 -16.30 -2.11 22.07
C GLU A 15 -16.51 -3.58 22.43
N THR A 16 -17.17 -3.83 23.53
CA THR A 16 -17.44 -5.19 24.04
C THR A 16 -18.72 -5.80 23.51
N SER A 17 -19.61 -4.99 22.91
CA SER A 17 -20.91 -5.44 22.41
C SER A 17 -21.41 -4.58 21.27
N GLY A 18 -22.45 -5.07 20.55
CA GLY A 18 -23.11 -4.35 19.47
C GLY A 18 -22.37 -4.42 18.13
N PHE A 19 -22.78 -3.56 17.18
CA PHE A 19 -22.28 -3.56 15.80
C PHE A 19 -20.78 -3.34 15.69
N TYR A 20 -20.18 -2.63 16.63
CA TYR A 20 -18.74 -2.34 16.67
C TYR A 20 -17.97 -3.27 17.61
N GLN A 21 -18.53 -4.39 18.04
CA GLN A 21 -17.83 -5.33 18.91
C GLN A 21 -16.46 -5.72 18.33
N GLY A 22 -15.42 -5.63 19.15
CA GLY A 22 -14.03 -5.92 18.77
C GLY A 22 -13.33 -4.78 18.03
N PHE A 23 -14.01 -3.69 17.69
CA PHE A 23 -13.42 -2.54 17.01
C PHE A 23 -13.23 -1.35 17.97
N SER A 24 -12.18 -0.55 17.71
CA SER A 24 -12.09 0.78 18.31
C SER A 24 -13.12 1.69 17.64
N LYS A 25 -14.17 2.05 18.38
CA LYS A 25 -15.25 2.90 17.88
C LYS A 25 -14.73 4.25 17.37
N PHE A 26 -13.78 4.85 18.10
CA PHE A 26 -13.19 6.12 17.73
C PHE A 26 -12.47 6.04 16.37
N VAL A 27 -11.62 5.02 16.18
CA VAL A 27 -10.90 4.82 14.93
C VAL A 27 -11.86 4.52 13.79
N THR A 28 -12.83 3.62 14.02
CA THR A 28 -13.79 3.18 13.00
C THR A 28 -14.69 4.33 12.53
N VAL A 29 -15.25 5.08 13.46
CA VAL A 29 -16.12 6.22 13.14
C VAL A 29 -15.32 7.36 12.52
N GLY A 30 -14.15 7.68 13.08
CA GLY A 30 -13.26 8.70 12.54
C GLY A 30 -12.83 8.42 11.10
N SER A 31 -12.45 7.17 10.80
CA SER A 31 -12.11 6.75 9.44
C SER A 31 -13.30 6.85 8.48
N LYS A 32 -14.49 6.38 8.88
CA LYS A 32 -15.70 6.48 8.06
C LYS A 32 -16.09 7.91 7.75
N ILE A 33 -16.04 8.80 8.74
CA ILE A 33 -16.35 10.21 8.54
C ILE A 33 -15.33 10.87 7.59
N SER A 34 -14.04 10.62 7.81
CA SER A 34 -12.98 11.21 6.98
C SER A 34 -13.07 10.75 5.53
N ILE A 35 -13.26 9.44 5.30
CA ILE A 35 -13.41 8.88 3.95
C ILE A 35 -14.72 9.37 3.31
N GLY A 36 -15.83 9.36 4.06
CA GLY A 36 -17.11 9.84 3.56
C GLY A 36 -17.07 11.32 3.15
N ALA A 37 -16.42 12.17 3.94
CA ALA A 37 -16.21 13.56 3.61
C ALA A 37 -15.35 13.75 2.36
N LEU A 38 -14.26 12.96 2.23
CA LEU A 38 -13.39 13.00 1.06
C LEU A 38 -14.15 12.57 -0.22
N ILE A 39 -14.92 11.49 -0.14
CA ILE A 39 -15.74 11.00 -1.26
C ILE A 39 -16.79 12.04 -1.64
N LEU A 40 -17.52 12.56 -0.66
CA LEU A 40 -18.55 13.59 -0.90
C LEU A 40 -17.95 14.82 -1.59
N TRP A 41 -16.81 15.29 -1.11
CA TRP A 41 -16.10 16.40 -1.74
C TRP A 41 -15.65 16.07 -3.17
N ALA A 42 -15.03 14.90 -3.39
CA ALA A 42 -14.57 14.50 -4.71
C ALA A 42 -15.71 14.32 -5.73
N VAL A 43 -16.88 13.83 -5.27
CA VAL A 43 -18.06 13.67 -6.14
C VAL A 43 -18.75 14.99 -6.43
N THR A 44 -18.86 15.89 -5.45
CA THR A 44 -19.56 17.17 -5.63
C THR A 44 -18.71 18.22 -6.34
N GLN A 45 -17.38 18.17 -6.19
CA GLN A 45 -16.44 19.14 -6.75
C GLN A 45 -15.20 18.44 -7.37
N PRO A 46 -15.36 17.60 -8.39
CA PRO A 46 -14.29 16.74 -8.90
C PRO A 46 -13.07 17.53 -9.41
N GLU A 47 -13.30 18.66 -10.10
CA GLU A 47 -12.21 19.49 -10.62
C GLU A 47 -11.40 20.14 -9.50
N THR A 48 -12.09 20.76 -8.52
CA THR A 48 -11.43 21.39 -7.37
C THR A 48 -10.69 20.36 -6.53
N ALA A 49 -11.30 19.21 -6.26
CA ALA A 49 -10.67 18.11 -5.53
C ALA A 49 -9.42 17.61 -6.26
N GLY A 50 -9.50 17.41 -7.58
CA GLY A 50 -8.37 16.99 -8.40
C GLY A 50 -7.21 18.00 -8.36
N GLN A 51 -7.51 19.30 -8.49
CA GLN A 51 -6.51 20.37 -8.44
C GLN A 51 -5.81 20.43 -7.07
N VAL A 52 -6.60 20.41 -5.98
CA VAL A 52 -6.07 20.49 -4.61
C VAL A 52 -5.21 19.24 -4.29
N LEU A 53 -5.71 18.04 -4.60
CA LEU A 53 -4.95 16.80 -4.36
C LEU A 53 -3.66 16.76 -5.17
N LYS A 54 -3.68 17.24 -6.43
CA LYS A 54 -2.47 17.37 -7.26
C LYS A 54 -1.48 18.37 -6.67
N ALA A 55 -1.94 19.52 -6.19
CA ALA A 55 -1.12 20.55 -5.56
C ALA A 55 -0.48 20.03 -4.25
N VAL A 56 -1.27 19.35 -3.41
CA VAL A 56 -0.78 18.72 -2.16
C VAL A 56 0.28 17.67 -2.48
N ARG A 57 0.02 16.77 -3.44
CA ARG A 57 0.99 15.78 -3.88
C ARG A 57 2.28 16.44 -4.36
N SER A 58 2.19 17.42 -5.26
CA SER A 58 3.36 18.13 -5.79
C SER A 58 4.17 18.80 -4.68
N SER A 59 3.50 19.40 -3.69
CA SER A 59 4.16 20.00 -2.53
C SER A 59 4.87 18.97 -1.67
N ILE A 60 4.26 17.81 -1.43
CA ILE A 60 4.89 16.71 -0.70
C ILE A 60 6.11 16.20 -1.47
N ASP A 61 5.96 15.89 -2.74
CA ASP A 61 7.03 15.34 -3.58
C ASP A 61 8.23 16.30 -3.64
N SER A 62 8.01 17.61 -3.79
CA SER A 62 9.07 18.59 -3.87
C SER A 62 9.80 18.82 -2.55
N ASN A 63 9.10 18.77 -1.42
CA ASN A 63 9.69 19.05 -0.10
C ASN A 63 10.28 17.81 0.56
N THR A 64 9.70 16.62 0.32
CA THR A 64 10.07 15.40 1.03
C THR A 64 10.61 14.29 0.13
N GLY A 65 10.66 14.51 -1.20
CA GLY A 65 11.16 13.52 -2.16
C GLY A 65 12.52 12.90 -1.80
N PRO A 66 13.57 13.70 -1.53
CA PRO A 66 14.87 13.17 -1.12
C PRO A 66 14.80 12.34 0.17
N TRP A 67 13.98 12.75 1.14
CA TRP A 67 13.78 12.01 2.38
C TRP A 67 13.18 10.63 2.12
N TYR A 68 12.14 10.55 1.25
CA TYR A 68 11.56 9.26 0.85
C TYR A 68 12.61 8.35 0.21
N MET A 69 13.46 8.87 -0.67
CA MET A 69 14.52 8.09 -1.32
C MET A 69 15.50 7.48 -0.28
N TYR A 70 15.92 8.27 0.71
CA TYR A 70 16.79 7.76 1.79
C TYR A 70 16.10 6.73 2.67
N VAL A 71 14.83 6.94 3.01
CA VAL A 71 14.05 5.99 3.82
C VAL A 71 13.86 4.67 3.08
N MET A 72 13.56 4.71 1.78
CA MET A 72 13.42 3.50 0.96
C MET A 72 14.74 2.73 0.87
N ALA A 73 15.87 3.42 0.63
CA ALA A 73 17.18 2.81 0.64
C ALA A 73 17.51 2.17 2.01
N PHE A 74 17.19 2.86 3.09
CA PHE A 74 17.36 2.34 4.45
C PHE A 74 16.53 1.07 4.69
N TYR A 75 15.27 1.04 4.26
CA TYR A 75 14.42 -0.15 4.39
C TYR A 75 14.98 -1.35 3.64
N ILE A 76 15.51 -1.13 2.43
CA ILE A 76 16.18 -2.19 1.66
C ILE A 76 17.37 -2.75 2.45
N LEU A 77 18.23 -1.88 2.97
CA LEU A 77 19.40 -2.29 3.76
C LEU A 77 19.00 -3.06 5.02
N VAL A 78 17.96 -2.60 5.73
CA VAL A 78 17.44 -3.31 6.92
C VAL A 78 16.90 -4.68 6.54
N CYS A 79 16.11 -4.79 5.46
CA CYS A 79 15.57 -6.07 5.00
C CYS A 79 16.68 -7.05 4.63
N PHE A 80 17.69 -6.62 3.89
CA PHE A 80 18.86 -7.46 3.59
C PHE A 80 19.64 -7.82 4.85
N GLY A 81 19.86 -6.88 5.76
CA GLY A 81 20.50 -7.14 7.05
C GLY A 81 19.76 -8.23 7.83
N LEU A 82 18.44 -8.12 7.94
CA LEU A 82 17.61 -9.12 8.59
C LEU A 82 17.64 -10.47 7.87
N ALA A 83 17.66 -10.50 6.54
CA ALA A 83 17.70 -11.73 5.75
C ALA A 83 19.04 -12.49 5.88
N ILE A 84 20.15 -11.76 5.98
CA ILE A 84 21.49 -12.34 6.05
C ILE A 84 21.87 -12.73 7.48
N TRP A 85 21.31 -12.09 8.49
CA TRP A 85 21.68 -12.33 9.89
C TRP A 85 21.13 -13.68 10.41
N PRO A 86 21.99 -14.65 10.80
CA PRO A 86 21.52 -15.98 11.18
C PRO A 86 20.60 -16.02 12.40
N ALA A 87 20.69 -15.03 13.29
CA ALA A 87 19.88 -14.98 14.49
C ALA A 87 18.42 -14.63 14.19
N THR A 88 18.17 -13.79 13.17
CA THR A 88 16.80 -13.40 12.76
C THR A 88 16.05 -14.56 12.10
N GLY A 89 16.75 -15.39 11.33
CA GLY A 89 16.18 -16.60 10.71
C GLY A 89 15.70 -17.67 11.72
N LYS A 90 16.10 -17.56 12.99
CA LYS A 90 15.66 -18.45 14.08
C LYS A 90 14.41 -17.95 14.81
N ILE A 91 13.95 -16.75 14.51
CA ILE A 91 12.75 -16.17 15.13
C ILE A 91 11.53 -16.85 14.54
N ARG A 92 10.74 -17.50 15.38
CA ARG A 92 9.43 -18.06 15.02
C ARG A 92 8.33 -17.11 15.44
N LEU A 93 7.46 -16.77 14.51
CA LEU A 93 6.24 -16.01 14.78
C LEU A 93 5.22 -16.96 15.44
N GLY A 94 4.55 -16.50 16.51
CA GLY A 94 3.58 -17.32 17.25
C GLY A 94 4.16 -18.26 18.32
N GLY A 95 5.49 -18.32 18.49
CA GLY A 95 6.16 -19.08 19.57
C GLY A 95 6.49 -20.54 19.21
N GLU A 96 7.02 -21.27 20.21
CA GLU A 96 7.38 -22.69 20.06
C GLU A 96 6.10 -23.54 19.99
N GLY A 97 6.04 -24.41 18.99
CA GLY A 97 4.87 -25.28 18.78
C GLY A 97 3.78 -24.68 17.90
N SER A 98 3.91 -23.43 17.45
CA SER A 98 2.98 -22.88 16.46
C SER A 98 3.13 -23.61 15.12
N SER A 99 2.01 -24.01 14.54
CA SER A 99 1.91 -24.56 13.18
C SER A 99 1.32 -23.52 12.23
N PRO A 100 1.59 -23.63 10.92
CA PRO A 100 0.93 -22.80 9.93
C PRO A 100 -0.60 -22.90 10.03
N GLU A 101 -1.29 -21.77 10.06
CA GLU A 101 -2.77 -21.71 10.12
C GLU A 101 -3.39 -22.10 8.78
N PHE A 102 -2.71 -21.78 7.68
CA PHE A 102 -3.19 -22.03 6.32
C PHE A 102 -2.42 -23.14 5.63
N SER A 103 -3.10 -23.86 4.74
CA SER A 103 -2.43 -24.80 3.82
C SER A 103 -1.45 -24.04 2.90
N ASN A 104 -0.43 -24.73 2.39
CA ASN A 104 0.53 -24.14 1.45
C ASN A 104 -0.17 -23.53 0.22
N PHE A 105 -1.23 -24.17 -0.27
CA PHE A 105 -2.00 -23.66 -1.41
C PHE A 105 -2.74 -22.36 -1.05
N SER A 106 -3.43 -22.31 0.08
CA SER A 106 -4.13 -21.11 0.55
C SER A 106 -3.16 -19.97 0.81
N TRP A 107 -2.04 -20.26 1.47
CA TRP A 107 -0.97 -19.29 1.70
C TRP A 107 -0.41 -18.72 0.39
N PHE A 108 -0.06 -19.59 -0.56
CA PHE A 108 0.42 -19.17 -1.87
C PHE A 108 -0.59 -18.31 -2.62
N SER A 109 -1.87 -18.71 -2.61
CA SER A 109 -2.96 -17.96 -3.27
C SER A 109 -3.14 -16.57 -2.68
N MET A 110 -3.07 -16.44 -1.35
CA MET A 110 -3.14 -15.13 -0.67
C MET A 110 -1.94 -14.25 -1.02
N MET A 111 -0.72 -14.80 -1.00
CA MET A 111 0.50 -14.06 -1.34
C MET A 111 0.51 -13.65 -2.81
N PHE A 112 0.07 -14.54 -3.70
CA PHE A 112 -0.05 -14.25 -5.13
C PHE A 112 -1.09 -13.14 -5.38
N GLY A 113 -2.28 -13.25 -4.79
CA GLY A 113 -3.34 -12.26 -4.93
C GLY A 113 -2.97 -10.88 -4.37
N ALA A 114 -2.23 -10.84 -3.27
CA ALA A 114 -1.75 -9.60 -2.68
C ALA A 114 -0.57 -8.97 -3.45
N GLY A 115 0.35 -9.80 -3.98
CA GLY A 115 1.57 -9.34 -4.64
C GLY A 115 1.42 -9.07 -6.13
N ILE A 116 0.66 -9.92 -6.84
CA ILE A 116 0.45 -9.83 -8.30
C ILE A 116 -1.01 -9.42 -8.57
N GLY A 117 -1.44 -8.36 -7.92
CA GLY A 117 -2.76 -7.81 -8.15
C GLY A 117 -2.82 -6.94 -9.40
N ILE A 118 -4.02 -6.41 -9.66
CA ILE A 118 -4.35 -5.59 -10.83
C ILE A 118 -3.38 -4.42 -11.02
N GLY A 119 -2.93 -3.79 -9.92
CA GLY A 119 -1.96 -2.70 -9.98
C GLY A 119 -0.66 -3.12 -10.68
N MET A 120 -0.08 -4.26 -10.29
CA MET A 120 1.13 -4.76 -10.93
C MET A 120 0.90 -5.11 -12.41
N LEU A 121 -0.21 -5.75 -12.74
CA LEU A 121 -0.54 -6.09 -14.13
C LEU A 121 -0.68 -4.84 -15.00
N THR A 122 -1.33 -3.80 -14.50
CA THR A 122 -1.50 -2.51 -15.20
C THR A 122 -0.15 -1.84 -15.40
N TYR A 123 0.65 -1.73 -14.35
CA TYR A 123 1.92 -0.99 -14.40
C TYR A 123 3.07 -1.78 -15.02
N ALA A 124 2.96 -3.12 -15.12
CA ALA A 124 3.94 -3.92 -15.87
C ALA A 124 4.09 -3.47 -17.32
N THR A 125 3.01 -2.94 -17.91
CA THR A 125 3.01 -2.38 -19.26
C THR A 125 3.05 -0.85 -19.23
N GLY A 126 2.22 -0.22 -18.41
CA GLY A 126 2.06 1.23 -18.38
C GLY A 126 3.31 1.97 -17.94
N GLU A 127 4.05 1.46 -16.98
CA GLU A 127 5.22 2.15 -16.46
C GLU A 127 6.44 2.13 -17.40
N PRO A 128 6.82 1.00 -18.01
CA PRO A 128 7.84 1.02 -19.05
C PRO A 128 7.51 1.96 -20.22
N ILE A 129 6.23 2.03 -20.63
CA ILE A 129 5.79 2.96 -21.69
C ILE A 129 5.93 4.41 -21.22
N TYR A 130 5.53 4.73 -19.99
CA TYR A 130 5.74 6.05 -19.42
C TYR A 130 7.22 6.42 -19.38
N HIS A 131 8.07 5.52 -18.86
CA HIS A 131 9.50 5.74 -18.79
C HIS A 131 10.19 5.77 -20.16
N PHE A 132 9.58 5.21 -21.18
CA PHE A 132 10.09 5.31 -22.54
C PHE A 132 10.10 6.75 -23.07
N SER A 133 9.15 7.57 -22.61
CA SER A 133 9.07 8.99 -22.99
C SER A 133 9.56 9.93 -21.88
N ASN A 134 9.50 9.52 -20.60
CA ASN A 134 9.74 10.41 -19.47
C ASN A 134 10.37 9.67 -18.28
N ASN A 135 11.68 9.68 -18.23
CA ASN A 135 12.46 9.11 -17.13
C ASN A 135 13.62 10.05 -16.73
N PRO A 136 14.29 9.82 -15.60
CA PRO A 136 15.39 10.66 -15.15
C PRO A 136 16.53 10.79 -16.15
N ASP A 137 16.87 9.76 -16.94
CA ASP A 137 17.92 9.86 -17.94
C ASP A 137 17.50 10.81 -19.09
N VAL A 138 16.23 10.82 -19.46
CA VAL A 138 15.67 11.78 -20.43
C VAL A 138 15.68 13.20 -19.87
N ILE A 139 15.24 13.38 -18.62
CA ILE A 139 15.18 14.68 -17.95
C ILE A 139 16.60 15.27 -17.82
N MET A 140 17.60 14.44 -17.56
CA MET A 140 19.01 14.85 -17.45
C MET A 140 19.73 14.99 -18.81
N GLY A 141 19.05 14.69 -19.90
CA GLY A 141 19.65 14.74 -21.24
C GLY A 141 20.60 13.58 -21.58
N ASN A 142 20.59 12.50 -20.81
CA ASN A 142 21.43 11.33 -21.02
C ASN A 142 20.82 10.34 -22.04
N ALA A 143 19.52 10.47 -22.33
CA ALA A 143 18.80 9.66 -23.31
C ALA A 143 17.78 10.51 -24.05
N THR A 144 17.47 10.12 -25.30
CA THR A 144 16.44 10.77 -26.10
C THR A 144 15.08 10.11 -25.83
N ALA A 145 14.05 10.92 -25.54
CA ALA A 145 12.70 10.44 -25.31
C ALA A 145 12.21 9.61 -26.51
N SER A 146 11.50 8.52 -26.22
CA SER A 146 10.87 7.65 -27.22
C SER A 146 11.80 7.11 -28.33
N SER A 147 13.08 6.98 -28.01
CA SER A 147 14.10 6.45 -28.93
C SER A 147 14.51 5.02 -28.55
N ALA A 148 15.11 4.29 -29.50
CA ALA A 148 15.65 2.96 -29.25
C ALA A 148 16.68 2.94 -28.10
N ASP A 149 17.49 3.98 -27.98
CA ASP A 149 18.51 4.11 -26.95
C ASP A 149 17.90 4.24 -25.53
N ASN A 150 16.66 4.73 -25.44
CA ASN A 150 15.96 4.90 -24.17
C ASN A 150 15.25 3.63 -23.65
N VAL A 151 15.12 2.56 -24.44
CA VAL A 151 14.43 1.33 -24.04
C VAL A 151 15.06 0.74 -22.76
N ARG A 152 16.39 0.66 -22.72
CA ARG A 152 17.12 0.12 -21.57
C ARG A 152 16.95 1.00 -20.31
N ALA A 153 16.95 2.32 -20.49
CA ALA A 153 16.73 3.25 -19.39
C ALA A 153 15.29 3.14 -18.86
N ALA A 154 14.30 3.06 -19.74
CA ALA A 154 12.90 2.86 -19.38
C ALA A 154 12.69 1.61 -18.49
N MET A 155 13.25 0.48 -18.91
CA MET A 155 13.21 -0.76 -18.12
C MET A 155 13.97 -0.65 -16.79
N LYS A 156 15.17 -0.02 -16.81
CA LYS A 156 15.94 0.23 -15.58
C LYS A 156 15.11 0.97 -14.53
N TRP A 157 14.43 2.05 -14.91
CA TRP A 157 13.63 2.85 -13.99
C TRP A 157 12.38 2.13 -13.51
N SER A 158 11.73 1.35 -14.39
CA SER A 158 10.61 0.48 -13.99
C SER A 158 11.04 -0.57 -12.97
N PHE A 159 12.17 -1.24 -13.18
CA PHE A 159 12.70 -2.21 -12.22
C PHE A 159 13.21 -1.57 -10.93
N LEU A 160 13.74 -0.35 -10.97
CA LEU A 160 14.10 0.37 -9.76
C LEU A 160 12.87 0.66 -8.91
N HIS A 161 11.78 1.07 -9.52
CA HIS A 161 10.53 1.37 -8.82
C HIS A 161 9.87 0.10 -8.26
N TRP A 162 9.65 -0.92 -9.10
CA TRP A 162 8.93 -2.14 -8.74
C TRP A 162 9.79 -3.26 -8.15
N GLY A 163 11.10 -3.07 -8.10
CA GLY A 163 12.04 -4.02 -7.52
C GLY A 163 12.14 -3.89 -5.99
N PHE A 164 13.37 -3.92 -5.51
CA PHE A 164 13.66 -3.89 -4.07
C PHE A 164 13.11 -2.65 -3.36
N SER A 165 12.94 -1.53 -4.04
CA SER A 165 12.41 -0.31 -3.45
C SER A 165 10.98 -0.50 -2.93
N ALA A 166 10.07 -0.94 -3.78
CA ALA A 166 8.69 -1.20 -3.39
C ALA A 166 8.58 -2.36 -2.39
N TRP A 167 9.23 -3.47 -2.69
CA TRP A 167 9.13 -4.68 -1.88
C TRP A 167 9.85 -4.57 -0.54
N GLY A 168 10.90 -3.76 -0.43
CA GLY A 168 11.54 -3.43 0.85
C GLY A 168 10.59 -2.70 1.80
N CYS A 169 9.81 -1.74 1.28
CA CYS A 169 8.79 -1.05 2.07
C CYS A 169 7.68 -2.01 2.54
N TYR A 170 7.19 -2.87 1.63
CA TYR A 170 6.20 -3.91 1.96
C TYR A 170 6.72 -4.88 3.03
N ALA A 171 7.94 -5.37 2.84
CA ALA A 171 8.56 -6.33 3.74
C ALA A 171 8.74 -5.76 5.15
N ILE A 172 9.24 -4.54 5.30
CA ILE A 172 9.48 -3.96 6.63
C ILE A 172 8.20 -3.75 7.41
N VAL A 173 7.13 -3.28 6.74
CA VAL A 173 5.82 -3.10 7.38
C VAL A 173 5.23 -4.45 7.76
N GLY A 174 5.24 -5.43 6.85
CA GLY A 174 4.74 -6.77 7.12
C GLY A 174 5.51 -7.48 8.23
N LEU A 175 6.83 -7.38 8.25
CA LEU A 175 7.69 -7.94 9.30
C LEU A 175 7.43 -7.28 10.66
N ALA A 176 7.28 -5.95 10.69
CA ALA A 176 6.98 -5.23 11.93
C ALA A 176 5.61 -5.65 12.48
N LEU A 177 4.56 -5.65 11.67
CA LEU A 177 3.23 -6.09 12.08
C LEU A 177 3.25 -7.53 12.58
N ALA A 178 3.86 -8.44 11.83
CA ALA A 178 3.95 -9.84 12.20
C ALA A 178 4.73 -10.04 13.51
N PHE A 179 5.88 -9.40 13.66
CA PHE A 179 6.70 -9.52 14.87
C PHE A 179 6.01 -8.97 16.10
N PHE A 180 5.46 -7.77 16.02
CA PHE A 180 4.81 -7.16 17.19
C PHE A 180 3.52 -7.85 17.58
N SER A 181 2.74 -8.36 16.62
CA SER A 181 1.51 -9.07 16.93
C SER A 181 1.76 -10.52 17.36
N TYR A 182 2.44 -11.30 16.53
CA TYR A 182 2.57 -12.74 16.77
C TYR A 182 3.69 -13.12 17.75
N SER A 183 4.73 -12.30 17.89
CA SER A 183 5.83 -12.59 18.82
C SER A 183 5.79 -11.76 20.11
N ARG A 184 5.07 -10.65 20.12
CA ARG A 184 4.99 -9.74 21.28
C ARG A 184 3.59 -9.59 21.84
N GLY A 185 2.56 -10.12 21.18
CA GLY A 185 1.19 -10.10 21.65
C GLY A 185 0.49 -8.73 21.57
N LEU A 186 1.07 -7.76 20.82
CA LEU A 186 0.44 -6.47 20.60
C LEU A 186 -0.70 -6.57 19.58
N PRO A 187 -1.68 -5.68 19.60
CA PRO A 187 -2.74 -5.64 18.58
C PRO A 187 -2.20 -5.54 17.16
N LEU A 188 -2.89 -6.17 16.20
CA LEU A 188 -2.50 -6.13 14.78
C LEU A 188 -2.91 -4.78 14.16
N THR A 189 -2.22 -3.73 14.53
CA THR A 189 -2.43 -2.36 14.04
C THR A 189 -1.09 -1.68 13.76
N ILE A 190 -1.09 -0.68 12.87
CA ILE A 190 0.14 0.05 12.50
C ILE A 190 0.79 0.70 13.73
N ARG A 191 -0.01 1.20 14.69
CA ARG A 191 0.53 1.79 15.93
C ARG A 191 1.40 0.83 16.72
N SER A 192 1.13 -0.47 16.66
CA SER A 192 1.93 -1.48 17.37
C SER A 192 3.39 -1.51 16.91
N GLY A 193 3.63 -1.33 15.59
CA GLY A 193 4.98 -1.20 15.04
C GLY A 193 5.73 0.04 15.50
N LEU A 194 5.02 1.08 15.96
CA LEU A 194 5.59 2.34 16.44
C LEU A 194 5.82 2.36 17.96
N THR A 195 5.36 1.32 18.68
CA THR A 195 5.46 1.24 20.13
C THR A 195 6.88 1.42 20.68
N PRO A 196 7.95 0.88 20.07
CA PRO A 196 9.31 1.09 20.55
C PRO A 196 9.77 2.55 20.54
N LEU A 197 9.17 3.38 19.67
CA LEU A 197 9.55 4.79 19.51
C LEU A 197 8.71 5.71 20.39
N PHE A 198 7.40 5.47 20.48
CA PHE A 198 6.46 6.40 21.07
C PHE A 198 5.81 5.88 22.39
N GLY A 199 5.97 4.60 22.69
CA GLY A 199 5.50 4.01 23.93
C GLY A 199 4.01 4.26 24.18
N ARG A 200 3.65 4.62 25.42
CA ARG A 200 2.27 4.88 25.85
C ARG A 200 1.58 6.07 25.18
N ALA A 201 2.32 6.95 24.51
CA ALA A 201 1.69 8.03 23.74
C ALA A 201 0.74 7.50 22.64
N LEU A 202 0.94 6.23 22.23
CA LEU A 202 0.09 5.57 21.25
C LEU A 202 -1.24 5.01 21.81
N GLU A 203 -1.44 5.01 23.11
CA GLU A 203 -2.73 4.64 23.72
C GLU A 203 -3.80 5.73 23.51
N GLY A 204 -3.36 6.98 23.37
CA GLY A 204 -4.20 8.16 23.24
C GLY A 204 -4.45 8.64 21.80
N PRO A 205 -4.72 9.94 21.64
CA PRO A 205 -5.07 10.55 20.35
C PRO A 205 -4.04 10.30 19.24
N LEU A 206 -2.75 10.28 19.56
CA LEU A 206 -1.70 10.01 18.59
C LEU A 206 -1.88 8.64 17.93
N GLY A 207 -2.11 7.60 18.73
CA GLY A 207 -2.36 6.26 18.19
C GLY A 207 -3.66 6.18 17.38
N HIS A 208 -4.71 6.89 17.80
CA HIS A 208 -5.94 6.96 17.02
C HIS A 208 -5.72 7.63 15.66
N ILE A 209 -4.96 8.72 15.59
CA ILE A 209 -4.60 9.38 14.33
C ILE A 209 -3.80 8.44 13.44
N VAL A 210 -2.80 7.75 13.99
CA VAL A 210 -1.98 6.78 13.22
C VAL A 210 -2.86 5.71 12.59
N ASP A 211 -3.78 5.11 13.34
CA ASP A 211 -4.64 4.06 12.81
C ASP A 211 -5.67 4.62 11.81
N ILE A 212 -6.27 5.79 12.06
CA ILE A 212 -7.21 6.44 11.13
C ILE A 212 -6.52 6.72 9.79
N VAL A 213 -5.33 7.33 9.82
CA VAL A 213 -4.54 7.62 8.60
C VAL A 213 -4.18 6.33 7.87
N SER A 214 -3.81 5.28 8.59
CA SER A 214 -3.49 3.98 7.99
C SER A 214 -4.70 3.33 7.31
N VAL A 215 -5.88 3.41 7.93
CA VAL A 215 -7.13 2.91 7.34
C VAL A 215 -7.50 3.70 6.09
N ILE A 216 -7.40 5.04 6.15
CA ILE A 216 -7.69 5.91 5.00
C ILE A 216 -6.73 5.59 3.84
N ALA A 217 -5.42 5.53 4.10
CA ALA A 217 -4.41 5.23 3.10
C ALA A 217 -4.66 3.86 2.44
N THR A 218 -5.01 2.84 3.24
CA THR A 218 -5.33 1.50 2.73
C THR A 218 -6.56 1.51 1.84
N ILE A 219 -7.64 2.15 2.27
CA ILE A 219 -8.89 2.20 1.48
C ILE A 219 -8.67 2.96 0.18
N LEU A 220 -7.98 4.10 0.21
CA LEU A 220 -7.68 4.87 -1.01
C LEU A 220 -6.79 4.07 -1.98
N GLY A 221 -5.76 3.38 -1.48
CA GLY A 221 -4.90 2.53 -2.31
C GLY A 221 -5.65 1.38 -2.96
N VAL A 222 -6.49 0.68 -2.19
CA VAL A 222 -7.33 -0.42 -2.71
C VAL A 222 -8.35 0.12 -3.73
N SER A 223 -8.96 1.27 -3.47
CA SER A 223 -9.94 1.87 -4.39
C SER A 223 -9.34 2.20 -5.76
N VAL A 224 -8.09 2.71 -5.80
CA VAL A 224 -7.39 3.00 -7.05
C VAL A 224 -7.15 1.70 -7.85
N THR A 225 -6.65 0.65 -7.20
CA THR A 225 -6.39 -0.63 -7.87
C THR A 225 -7.65 -1.31 -8.35
N LEU A 226 -8.75 -1.25 -7.58
CA LEU A 226 -10.05 -1.75 -8.01
C LEU A 226 -10.59 -0.96 -9.21
N GLY A 227 -10.44 0.36 -9.23
CA GLY A 227 -10.81 1.19 -10.37
C GLY A 227 -10.11 0.78 -11.65
N TYR A 228 -8.80 0.57 -11.60
CA TYR A 228 -8.04 0.04 -12.76
C TYR A 228 -8.53 -1.35 -13.19
N GLY A 229 -8.86 -2.21 -12.23
CA GLY A 229 -9.37 -3.55 -12.53
C GLY A 229 -10.69 -3.55 -13.26
N VAL A 230 -11.63 -2.74 -12.79
CA VAL A 230 -12.93 -2.57 -13.44
C VAL A 230 -12.76 -2.00 -14.84
N SER A 231 -11.92 -0.97 -15.02
CA SER A 231 -11.64 -0.37 -16.31
C SER A 231 -11.04 -1.37 -17.30
N GLN A 232 -10.04 -2.15 -16.85
CA GLN A 232 -9.43 -3.18 -17.70
C GLN A 232 -10.41 -4.31 -18.05
N PHE A 233 -11.24 -4.73 -17.08
CA PHE A 233 -12.25 -5.75 -17.32
C PHE A 233 -13.30 -5.27 -18.34
N ALA A 234 -13.84 -4.06 -18.15
CA ALA A 234 -14.80 -3.46 -19.07
C ALA A 234 -14.24 -3.34 -20.50
N SER A 235 -13.01 -2.84 -20.62
CA SER A 235 -12.30 -2.74 -21.90
C SER A 235 -12.06 -4.11 -22.54
N GLY A 236 -11.66 -5.10 -21.75
CA GLY A 236 -11.44 -6.47 -22.23
C GLY A 236 -12.72 -7.11 -22.76
N VAL A 237 -13.82 -7.00 -22.03
CA VAL A 237 -15.13 -7.53 -22.45
C VAL A 237 -15.63 -6.79 -23.69
N TYR A 238 -15.50 -5.47 -23.74
CA TYR A 238 -15.86 -4.68 -24.92
C TYR A 238 -15.10 -5.15 -26.17
N ASN A 239 -13.79 -5.32 -26.06
CA ASN A 239 -12.96 -5.76 -27.19
C ASN A 239 -13.31 -7.16 -27.72
N ILE A 240 -13.81 -8.05 -26.85
CA ILE A 240 -14.20 -9.41 -27.24
C ILE A 240 -15.63 -9.46 -27.78
N THR A 241 -16.55 -8.72 -27.14
CA THR A 241 -17.99 -8.86 -27.39
C THR A 241 -18.60 -7.74 -28.23
N GLY A 242 -17.94 -6.57 -28.31
CA GLY A 242 -18.49 -5.37 -28.95
C GLY A 242 -19.65 -4.72 -28.20
N MET A 243 -19.83 -5.01 -26.89
CA MET A 243 -20.93 -4.45 -26.09
C MET A 243 -20.75 -2.95 -25.85
N GLY A 244 -21.39 -2.12 -26.69
CA GLY A 244 -21.21 -0.67 -26.72
C GLY A 244 -21.62 0.08 -25.44
N TRP A 245 -22.36 -0.56 -24.51
CA TRP A 245 -22.70 0.06 -23.22
C TRP A 245 -21.55 0.06 -22.22
N LEU A 246 -20.49 -0.74 -22.47
CA LEU A 246 -19.34 -0.84 -21.58
C LEU A 246 -18.36 0.34 -21.71
N MET A 247 -18.26 0.92 -22.91
CA MET A 247 -17.31 1.98 -23.22
C MET A 247 -18.05 3.19 -23.76
N ASP A 248 -17.58 4.38 -23.46
CA ASP A 248 -18.08 5.61 -24.05
C ASP A 248 -17.39 5.93 -25.39
N VAL A 249 -17.72 7.08 -25.97
CA VAL A 249 -17.17 7.53 -27.26
C VAL A 249 -15.68 7.89 -27.20
N ASP A 250 -15.17 8.18 -26.03
CA ASP A 250 -13.78 8.54 -25.78
C ASP A 250 -12.92 7.30 -25.47
N GLY A 251 -13.55 6.12 -25.36
CA GLY A 251 -12.88 4.86 -25.07
C GLY A 251 -12.67 4.62 -23.57
N ASP A 252 -13.38 5.35 -22.72
CA ASP A 252 -13.39 5.15 -21.28
C ASP A 252 -14.58 4.26 -20.88
N PRO A 253 -14.47 3.49 -19.76
CA PRO A 253 -15.58 2.74 -19.24
C PRO A 253 -16.74 3.64 -18.83
N THR A 254 -17.95 3.28 -19.26
CA THR A 254 -19.15 4.02 -18.86
C THR A 254 -19.39 3.92 -17.35
N LYS A 255 -20.13 4.87 -16.79
CA LYS A 255 -20.53 4.83 -15.37
C LYS A 255 -21.28 3.56 -15.01
N ILE A 256 -22.06 2.99 -15.95
CA ILE A 256 -22.80 1.74 -15.75
C ILE A 256 -21.84 0.54 -15.70
N ALA A 257 -20.80 0.54 -16.51
CA ALA A 257 -19.79 -0.51 -16.51
C ALA A 257 -18.92 -0.50 -15.25
N MET A 258 -18.88 0.62 -14.53
CA MET A 258 -18.08 0.80 -13.31
C MET A 258 -18.84 0.50 -12.00
N ILE A 259 -20.13 0.18 -12.07
CA ILE A 259 -20.99 -0.21 -10.94
C ILE A 259 -21.16 -1.73 -10.92
#